data_2b68abd8635bc7ff395e810739af8f8a
#
_entry.id   2b68abd8635bc7ff395e810739af8f8a
#
_cell.length_a   1.000
_cell.length_b   1.000
_cell.length_c   1.000
_cell.angle_alpha   90.00
_cell.angle_beta   90.00
_cell.angle_gamma   90.00
#
_symmetry.space_group_name_H-M   'P 1'
#
loop_
_entity.id
_entity.type
_entity.pdbx_description
1 polymer ?
#
loop_
_entity_poly.entity_id
_entity_poly.type
_entity_poly.pdbx_seq_one_letter_code
_entity_poly.pdbx_strand_id
1 'polypeptide(L)'
;IMKKFNLILMLLATITMSAQAVWEATYLDVPATKIGKFVELHKKTTDMAQGEDRTVVGSWVYRHWYGSGHSIVIYDLFNSAEDAVKDDFFGALRKNVDKLSEAEQKEMSEVVTEWWSFFNNHTDEMRMHNPETDHVQKPDVDWDIPFVFVVGSYNSSGSEADLAKAYMEWSTKPGVENGLQLGGGSTLHYKGSGSDVQLYGGFKNIKEFAESISTQGTDRPEARAKFWNLVEGSHSDQIYIHVGHVVDGKFNLAGPDN
;
A
#
# COMPACT_ATOMS: atom_id res chain seq x y z
N ILE A 1 26.46 -4.00 -1.71
CA ILE A 1 25.78 -3.31 -0.58
C ILE A 1 25.34 -1.89 -0.95
N MET A 2 26.00 -1.19 -1.89
CA MET A 2 25.66 0.20 -2.28
C MET A 2 24.56 0.35 -3.35
N LYS A 3 24.06 -0.72 -3.97
CA LYS A 3 23.05 -0.63 -5.07
C LYS A 3 21.59 -0.58 -4.62
N LYS A 4 21.27 -1.04 -3.41
CA LYS A 4 19.88 -1.03 -2.87
C LYS A 4 19.43 0.36 -2.41
N PHE A 5 20.35 1.27 -2.14
CA PHE A 5 20.08 2.59 -1.58
C PHE A 5 19.43 3.60 -2.55
N ASN A 6 19.62 3.41 -3.86
CA ASN A 6 19.18 4.42 -4.84
C ASN A 6 17.73 4.32 -5.28
N LEU A 7 17.05 3.18 -5.06
CA LEU A 7 15.71 2.97 -5.63
C LEU A 7 14.61 3.66 -4.83
N ILE A 8 14.68 3.61 -3.51
CA ILE A 8 13.65 4.23 -2.64
C ILE A 8 13.82 5.75 -2.60
N LEU A 9 15.06 6.25 -2.64
CA LEU A 9 15.31 7.69 -2.77
C LEU A 9 14.93 8.22 -4.17
N MET A 10 15.02 7.40 -5.22
CA MET A 10 14.50 7.74 -6.55
C MET A 10 12.97 7.84 -6.56
N LEU A 11 12.26 7.01 -5.82
CA LEU A 11 10.78 7.09 -5.74
C LEU A 11 10.32 8.40 -5.12
N LEU A 12 11.06 8.94 -4.15
CA LEU A 12 10.75 10.23 -3.51
C LEU A 12 11.34 11.45 -4.27
N ALA A 13 12.38 11.25 -5.09
CA ALA A 13 13.10 12.37 -5.73
C ALA A 13 12.64 12.67 -7.17
N THR A 14 11.86 11.79 -7.81
CA THR A 14 11.45 11.97 -9.21
C THR A 14 10.00 12.43 -9.40
N ILE A 15 9.24 12.66 -8.33
CA ILE A 15 7.87 13.22 -8.43
C ILE A 15 7.94 14.76 -8.60
N THR A 16 8.70 15.23 -9.56
CA THR A 16 8.73 16.66 -9.94
C THR A 16 8.04 16.93 -11.27
N MET A 17 7.06 16.16 -11.67
CA MET A 17 6.29 16.44 -12.88
C MET A 17 4.79 16.40 -12.61
N SER A 18 4.10 17.32 -13.18
CA SER A 18 2.71 17.76 -13.09
C SER A 18 1.58 16.72 -13.20
N ALA A 19 1.86 15.45 -13.15
CA ALA A 19 0.87 14.39 -13.01
C ALA A 19 0.87 13.92 -11.57
N GLN A 20 -0.28 13.96 -10.92
CA GLN A 20 -0.43 13.51 -9.54
C GLN A 20 -0.40 11.99 -9.51
N ALA A 21 0.52 11.41 -8.73
CA ALA A 21 0.62 9.98 -8.53
C ALA A 21 -0.69 9.43 -7.94
N VAL A 22 -1.06 8.24 -8.36
CA VAL A 22 -2.27 7.56 -7.88
C VAL A 22 -1.93 6.18 -7.34
N TRP A 23 -2.68 5.78 -6.35
CA TRP A 23 -2.73 4.43 -5.83
C TRP A 23 -3.99 3.74 -6.32
N GLU A 24 -3.85 2.54 -6.86
CA GLU A 24 -4.96 1.62 -7.04
C GLU A 24 -4.94 0.63 -5.87
N ALA A 25 -6.06 0.53 -5.16
CA ALA A 25 -6.23 -0.39 -4.05
C ALA A 25 -7.21 -1.47 -4.45
N THR A 26 -6.75 -2.72 -4.50
CA THR A 26 -7.61 -3.89 -4.75
C THR A 26 -7.84 -4.64 -3.44
N TYR A 27 -9.09 -4.75 -3.05
CA TYR A 27 -9.55 -5.39 -1.81
C TYR A 27 -10.12 -6.77 -2.10
N LEU A 28 -9.59 -7.80 -1.44
CA LEU A 28 -9.97 -9.20 -1.65
C LEU A 28 -10.43 -9.87 -0.36
N ASP A 29 -11.46 -10.71 -0.47
CA ASP A 29 -11.94 -11.56 0.61
C ASP A 29 -11.47 -13.02 0.42
N VAL A 30 -10.18 -13.23 0.60
CA VAL A 30 -9.56 -14.55 0.54
C VAL A 30 -9.85 -15.31 1.83
N PRO A 31 -10.39 -16.55 1.78
CA PRO A 31 -10.59 -17.35 2.99
C PRO A 31 -9.29 -17.52 3.79
N ALA A 32 -9.35 -17.40 5.11
CA ALA A 32 -8.18 -17.43 5.99
C ALA A 32 -7.26 -18.63 5.75
N THR A 33 -7.86 -19.81 5.46
CA THR A 33 -7.12 -21.05 5.15
C THR A 33 -6.43 -21.04 3.77
N LYS A 34 -6.73 -20.06 2.94
CA LYS A 34 -6.23 -19.93 1.57
C LYS A 34 -5.25 -18.77 1.39
N ILE A 35 -5.03 -17.93 2.40
CA ILE A 35 -4.17 -16.75 2.30
C ILE A 35 -2.75 -17.14 1.87
N GLY A 36 -2.15 -18.18 2.48
CA GLY A 36 -0.82 -18.64 2.08
C GLY A 36 -0.75 -19.10 0.61
N LYS A 37 -1.79 -19.81 0.14
CA LYS A 37 -1.90 -20.22 -1.25
C LYS A 37 -2.06 -19.02 -2.19
N PHE A 38 -2.89 -18.06 -1.83
CA PHE A 38 -3.02 -16.81 -2.58
C PHE A 38 -1.67 -16.11 -2.75
N VAL A 39 -0.93 -15.94 -1.65
CA VAL A 39 0.38 -15.25 -1.66
C VAL A 39 1.39 -15.97 -2.57
N GLU A 40 1.46 -17.31 -2.51
CA GLU A 40 2.31 -18.11 -3.40
C GLU A 40 1.96 -17.88 -4.87
N LEU A 41 0.67 -17.95 -5.21
CA LEU A 41 0.19 -17.77 -6.58
C LEU A 41 0.36 -16.32 -7.04
N HIS A 42 0.11 -15.35 -6.15
CA HIS A 42 0.30 -13.93 -6.45
C HIS A 42 1.76 -13.62 -6.79
N LYS A 43 2.70 -14.16 -5.99
CA LYS A 43 4.12 -14.03 -6.31
C LYS A 43 4.46 -14.60 -7.69
N LYS A 44 4.05 -15.82 -8.00
CA LYS A 44 4.32 -16.47 -9.29
C LYS A 44 3.74 -15.67 -10.47
N THR A 45 2.50 -15.21 -10.32
CA THR A 45 1.81 -14.46 -11.38
C THR A 45 2.41 -13.07 -11.56
N THR A 46 2.71 -12.36 -10.47
CA THR A 46 3.32 -11.03 -10.51
C THR A 46 4.74 -11.07 -11.06
N ASP A 47 5.56 -12.06 -10.67
CA ASP A 47 6.91 -12.24 -11.22
C ASP A 47 6.88 -12.52 -12.74
N MET A 48 5.86 -13.23 -13.21
CA MET A 48 5.67 -13.51 -14.64
C MET A 48 5.09 -12.33 -15.42
N ALA A 49 4.37 -11.43 -14.74
CA ALA A 49 3.72 -10.26 -15.35
C ALA A 49 4.61 -9.00 -15.35
N GLN A 50 5.94 -9.15 -15.36
CA GLN A 50 6.86 -8.01 -15.43
C GLN A 50 7.27 -7.72 -16.86
N GLY A 51 7.59 -6.46 -17.17
CA GLY A 51 8.06 -6.07 -18.50
C GLY A 51 7.76 -4.62 -18.87
N GLU A 52 8.09 -4.26 -20.10
CA GLU A 52 7.98 -2.89 -20.61
C GLU A 52 6.53 -2.40 -20.77
N ASP A 53 5.56 -3.31 -20.80
CA ASP A 53 4.14 -2.96 -20.87
C ASP A 53 3.54 -2.56 -19.51
N ARG A 54 4.32 -2.70 -18.43
CA ARG A 54 3.91 -2.31 -17.08
C ARG A 54 4.27 -0.86 -16.79
N THR A 55 3.31 -0.13 -16.32
CA THR A 55 3.46 1.27 -15.88
C THR A 55 3.44 1.41 -14.37
N VAL A 56 3.11 0.31 -13.65
CA VAL A 56 3.17 0.26 -12.19
C VAL A 56 4.60 0.51 -11.72
N VAL A 57 4.76 1.44 -10.77
CA VAL A 57 6.07 1.81 -10.21
C VAL A 57 6.34 1.18 -8.85
N GLY A 58 5.32 0.62 -8.21
CA GLY A 58 5.43 -0.13 -6.97
C GLY A 58 4.16 -0.91 -6.70
N SER A 59 4.28 -2.05 -6.04
CA SER A 59 3.14 -2.91 -5.69
C SER A 59 3.40 -3.54 -4.32
N TRP A 60 2.45 -3.44 -3.42
CA TRP A 60 2.53 -3.94 -2.05
C TRP A 60 1.33 -4.80 -1.73
N VAL A 61 1.55 -5.89 -1.00
CA VAL A 61 0.49 -6.77 -0.53
C VAL A 61 0.46 -6.76 1.01
N TYR A 62 -0.75 -6.59 1.53
CA TYR A 62 -1.02 -6.60 2.96
C TYR A 62 -2.09 -7.63 3.29
N ARG A 63 -1.90 -8.35 4.40
CA ARG A 63 -2.92 -9.24 4.97
C ARG A 63 -3.56 -8.61 6.20
N HIS A 64 -4.86 -8.75 6.30
CA HIS A 64 -5.62 -8.27 7.46
C HIS A 64 -5.20 -8.97 8.75
N TRP A 65 -5.09 -8.19 9.81
CA TRP A 65 -4.80 -8.70 11.13
C TRP A 65 -5.87 -8.31 12.15
N TYR A 66 -6.33 -7.03 12.19
CA TYR A 66 -7.25 -6.55 13.20
C TYR A 66 -8.17 -5.43 12.67
N GLY A 67 -9.36 -5.30 13.26
CA GLY A 67 -10.38 -4.34 12.86
C GLY A 67 -11.37 -4.91 11.85
N SER A 68 -12.08 -4.05 11.14
CA SER A 68 -12.94 -4.42 9.99
C SER A 68 -12.13 -4.34 8.70
N GLY A 69 -12.56 -5.02 7.65
CA GLY A 69 -11.94 -4.88 6.33
C GLY A 69 -11.73 -6.21 5.62
N HIS A 70 -11.09 -6.13 4.48
CA HIS A 70 -10.83 -7.26 3.59
C HIS A 70 -9.59 -8.05 4.04
N SER A 71 -9.59 -9.33 3.76
CA SER A 71 -8.52 -10.25 4.20
C SER A 71 -7.16 -9.96 3.55
N ILE A 72 -7.16 -9.45 2.32
CA ILE A 72 -5.99 -9.02 1.56
C ILE A 72 -6.26 -7.66 0.93
N VAL A 73 -5.26 -6.80 0.92
CA VAL A 73 -5.25 -5.55 0.15
C VAL A 73 -3.97 -5.51 -0.67
N ILE A 74 -4.11 -5.18 -1.95
CA ILE A 74 -3.01 -4.91 -2.86
C ILE A 74 -3.05 -3.42 -3.16
N TYR A 75 -1.90 -2.74 -3.01
CA TYR A 75 -1.74 -1.36 -3.42
C TYR A 75 -0.73 -1.27 -4.56
N ASP A 76 -1.18 -0.78 -5.70
CA ASP A 76 -0.35 -0.51 -6.87
C ASP A 76 -0.19 1.00 -7.04
N LEU A 77 1.05 1.46 -7.17
CA LEU A 77 1.38 2.87 -7.35
C LEU A 77 1.69 3.15 -8.81
N PHE A 78 1.13 4.25 -9.32
CA PHE A 78 1.36 4.76 -10.67
C PHE A 78 1.75 6.24 -10.63
N ASN A 79 2.55 6.70 -11.60
CA ASN A 79 2.92 8.12 -11.70
C ASN A 79 1.73 9.02 -12.06
N SER A 80 0.66 8.46 -12.63
CA SER A 80 -0.56 9.17 -13.02
C SER A 80 -1.75 8.22 -13.16
N ALA A 81 -2.96 8.78 -13.18
CA ALA A 81 -4.17 8.02 -13.51
C ALA A 81 -4.15 7.50 -14.97
N GLU A 82 -3.46 8.19 -15.88
CA GLU A 82 -3.27 7.73 -17.25
C GLU A 82 -2.39 6.48 -17.30
N ASP A 83 -1.33 6.44 -16.49
CA ASP A 83 -0.46 5.25 -16.38
C ASP A 83 -1.23 4.08 -15.78
N ALA A 84 -2.05 4.29 -14.74
CA ALA A 84 -2.88 3.24 -14.18
C ALA A 84 -3.83 2.60 -15.21
N VAL A 85 -4.42 3.43 -16.09
CA VAL A 85 -5.31 2.93 -17.15
C VAL A 85 -4.54 2.22 -18.27
N LYS A 86 -3.28 2.59 -18.50
CA LYS A 86 -2.43 1.99 -19.54
C LYS A 86 -1.72 0.72 -19.10
N ASP A 87 -1.67 0.43 -17.80
CA ASP A 87 -0.99 -0.74 -17.28
C ASP A 87 -1.58 -2.03 -17.87
N ASP A 88 -0.75 -2.81 -18.53
CA ASP A 88 -1.18 -4.05 -19.16
C ASP A 88 -0.55 -5.29 -18.47
N PHE A 89 -1.05 -5.56 -17.26
CA PHE A 89 -0.65 -6.73 -16.49
C PHE A 89 -0.80 -8.03 -17.28
N PHE A 90 -1.96 -8.25 -17.89
CA PHE A 90 -2.23 -9.48 -18.62
C PHE A 90 -1.50 -9.59 -19.95
N GLY A 91 -1.23 -8.46 -20.61
CA GLY A 91 -0.39 -8.45 -21.80
C GLY A 91 1.06 -8.81 -21.50
N ALA A 92 1.64 -8.24 -20.45
CA ALA A 92 2.98 -8.57 -19.97
C ALA A 92 3.06 -10.05 -19.56
N LEU A 93 2.08 -10.54 -18.78
CA LEU A 93 1.97 -11.94 -18.39
C LEU A 93 1.97 -12.88 -19.62
N ARG A 94 1.10 -12.61 -20.60
CA ARG A 94 0.98 -13.41 -21.82
C ARG A 94 2.29 -13.46 -22.60
N LYS A 95 2.90 -12.30 -22.84
CA LYS A 95 4.19 -12.21 -23.56
C LYS A 95 5.30 -13.05 -22.92
N ASN A 96 5.30 -13.15 -21.59
CA ASN A 96 6.31 -13.94 -20.90
C ASN A 96 5.95 -15.42 -20.86
N VAL A 97 4.68 -15.77 -20.69
CA VAL A 97 4.20 -17.16 -20.76
C VAL A 97 4.46 -17.77 -22.15
N ASP A 98 4.27 -17.01 -23.23
CA ASP A 98 4.51 -17.46 -24.62
C ASP A 98 5.98 -17.84 -24.88
N LYS A 99 6.93 -17.43 -24.03
CA LYS A 99 8.36 -17.81 -24.14
C LYS A 99 8.69 -19.14 -23.44
N LEU A 100 7.77 -19.68 -22.66
CA LEU A 100 7.94 -20.94 -21.93
C LEU A 100 7.70 -22.16 -22.81
N SER A 101 8.15 -23.33 -22.37
CA SER A 101 7.77 -24.61 -22.99
C SER A 101 6.26 -24.88 -22.82
N GLU A 102 5.68 -25.72 -23.69
CA GLU A 102 4.25 -26.09 -23.62
C GLU A 102 3.83 -26.63 -22.23
N ALA A 103 4.72 -27.39 -21.57
CA ALA A 103 4.46 -27.93 -20.24
C ALA A 103 4.40 -26.81 -19.18
N GLU A 104 5.34 -25.87 -19.23
CA GLU A 104 5.38 -24.71 -18.32
C GLU A 104 4.22 -23.74 -18.59
N GLN A 105 3.83 -23.53 -19.86
CA GLN A 105 2.66 -22.73 -20.22
C GLN A 105 1.39 -23.32 -19.61
N LYS A 106 1.24 -24.64 -19.66
CA LYS A 106 0.10 -25.33 -19.04
C LYS A 106 0.10 -25.14 -17.52
N GLU A 107 1.25 -25.34 -16.87
CA GLU A 107 1.38 -25.12 -15.42
C GLU A 107 1.04 -23.67 -15.05
N MET A 108 1.58 -22.70 -15.80
CA MET A 108 1.30 -21.27 -15.53
C MET A 108 -0.17 -20.92 -15.76
N SER A 109 -0.83 -21.52 -16.73
CA SER A 109 -2.27 -21.34 -16.95
C SER A 109 -3.10 -21.83 -15.76
N GLU A 110 -2.73 -22.95 -15.15
CA GLU A 110 -3.37 -23.47 -13.93
C GLU A 110 -3.13 -22.52 -12.74
N VAL A 111 -1.90 -22.02 -12.58
CA VAL A 111 -1.53 -21.01 -11.57
C VAL A 111 -2.38 -19.73 -11.71
N VAL A 112 -2.44 -19.17 -12.91
CA VAL A 112 -3.20 -17.93 -13.19
C VAL A 112 -4.69 -18.15 -12.98
N THR A 113 -5.23 -19.29 -13.40
CA THR A 113 -6.65 -19.62 -13.24
C THR A 113 -7.03 -19.70 -11.76
N GLU A 114 -6.20 -20.38 -10.94
CA GLU A 114 -6.44 -20.48 -9.51
C GLU A 114 -6.27 -19.10 -8.83
N TRP A 115 -5.21 -18.36 -9.17
CA TRP A 115 -4.97 -17.01 -8.64
C TRP A 115 -6.13 -16.07 -8.96
N TRP A 116 -6.60 -16.03 -10.21
CA TRP A 116 -7.70 -15.17 -10.64
C TRP A 116 -9.02 -15.51 -9.95
N SER A 117 -9.20 -16.74 -9.55
CA SER A 117 -10.41 -17.15 -8.82
C SER A 117 -10.58 -16.45 -7.46
N PHE A 118 -9.51 -15.92 -6.87
CA PHE A 118 -9.56 -15.14 -5.63
C PHE A 118 -10.07 -13.71 -5.83
N PHE A 119 -10.10 -13.24 -7.07
CA PHE A 119 -10.60 -11.90 -7.39
C PHE A 119 -12.11 -11.84 -7.61
N ASN A 120 -12.81 -12.94 -7.39
CA ASN A 120 -14.27 -12.93 -7.43
C ASN A 120 -14.81 -11.99 -6.33
N ASN A 121 -15.64 -11.01 -6.74
CA ASN A 121 -16.21 -9.99 -5.86
C ASN A 121 -15.19 -9.04 -5.22
N HIS A 122 -14.04 -8.82 -5.85
CA HIS A 122 -13.10 -7.79 -5.41
C HIS A 122 -13.73 -6.38 -5.53
N THR A 123 -13.16 -5.45 -4.81
CA THR A 123 -13.48 -4.02 -4.91
C THR A 123 -12.19 -3.26 -5.21
N ASP A 124 -12.28 -2.32 -6.14
CA ASP A 124 -11.15 -1.45 -6.50
C ASP A 124 -11.46 0.00 -6.16
N GLU A 125 -10.43 0.69 -5.72
CA GLU A 125 -10.42 2.14 -5.54
C GLU A 125 -9.19 2.73 -6.18
N MET A 126 -9.36 3.90 -6.82
CA MET A 126 -8.24 4.74 -7.20
C MET A 126 -8.19 5.95 -6.27
N ARG A 127 -7.01 6.23 -5.73
CA ARG A 127 -6.78 7.27 -4.74
C ARG A 127 -5.62 8.17 -5.15
N MET A 128 -5.78 9.48 -4.99
CA MET A 128 -4.69 10.43 -5.24
C MET A 128 -3.68 10.38 -4.10
N HIS A 129 -2.42 10.23 -4.42
CA HIS A 129 -1.33 10.36 -3.45
C HIS A 129 -1.22 11.81 -2.97
N ASN A 130 -1.02 12.01 -1.67
CA ASN A 130 -0.86 13.33 -1.07
C ASN A 130 0.55 13.50 -0.50
N PRO A 131 1.53 13.90 -1.31
CA PRO A 131 2.94 13.95 -0.92
C PRO A 131 3.23 14.99 0.18
N GLU A 132 2.35 15.97 0.38
CA GLU A 132 2.51 16.98 1.45
C GLU A 132 2.41 16.38 2.86
N THR A 133 1.83 15.19 2.98
CA THR A 133 1.67 14.51 4.26
C THR A 133 2.65 13.37 4.47
N ASP A 134 3.50 13.07 3.49
CA ASP A 134 4.48 12.01 3.60
C ASP A 134 5.54 12.33 4.63
N HIS A 135 5.71 11.41 5.55
CA HIS A 135 6.78 11.44 6.55
C HIS A 135 7.38 10.05 6.70
N VAL A 136 8.70 9.95 6.62
CA VAL A 136 9.43 8.67 6.71
C VAL A 136 10.65 8.86 7.60
N GLN A 137 10.96 7.87 8.44
CA GLN A 137 12.19 7.86 9.22
C GLN A 137 13.42 7.95 8.28
N LYS A 138 14.44 8.64 8.73
CA LYS A 138 15.72 8.73 8.03
C LYS A 138 16.82 8.17 8.92
N PRO A 139 17.88 7.56 8.33
CA PRO A 139 18.11 7.43 6.89
C PRO A 139 17.63 6.10 6.28
N ASP A 140 17.36 5.00 7.03
CA ASP A 140 17.28 3.68 6.41
C ASP A 140 16.18 2.84 7.04
N VAL A 141 14.95 3.02 6.55
CA VAL A 141 13.85 2.10 6.87
C VAL A 141 14.02 0.83 6.07
N ASP A 142 14.05 -0.31 6.78
CA ASP A 142 13.95 -1.62 6.16
C ASP A 142 12.47 -1.93 5.88
N TRP A 143 12.08 -1.87 4.62
CA TRP A 143 10.73 -2.19 4.17
C TRP A 143 10.53 -3.67 3.82
N ASP A 144 11.60 -4.48 3.84
CA ASP A 144 11.53 -5.92 3.57
C ASP A 144 11.04 -6.74 4.78
N ILE A 145 10.75 -6.09 5.90
CA ILE A 145 10.19 -6.75 7.09
C ILE A 145 8.66 -6.87 7.04
N PRO A 146 8.05 -7.81 7.76
CA PRO A 146 6.59 -7.90 7.90
C PRO A 146 6.07 -6.85 8.91
N PHE A 147 6.18 -5.56 8.58
CA PHE A 147 5.76 -4.47 9.44
C PHE A 147 4.24 -4.38 9.59
N VAL A 148 3.79 -3.75 10.68
CA VAL A 148 2.39 -3.42 10.95
C VAL A 148 2.01 -2.20 10.12
N PHE A 149 0.98 -2.31 9.31
CA PHE A 149 0.43 -1.23 8.49
C PHE A 149 -0.98 -0.90 8.99
N VAL A 150 -1.17 0.34 9.42
CA VAL A 150 -2.44 0.84 9.95
C VAL A 150 -3.05 1.80 8.95
N VAL A 151 -4.32 1.60 8.64
CA VAL A 151 -5.08 2.47 7.75
C VAL A 151 -6.33 2.94 8.46
N GLY A 152 -6.49 4.26 8.56
CA GLY A 152 -7.71 4.90 9.01
C GLY A 152 -8.44 5.54 7.83
N SER A 153 -9.74 5.27 7.70
CA SER A 153 -10.60 5.78 6.63
C SER A 153 -11.60 6.78 7.20
N TYR A 154 -11.59 8.00 6.68
CA TYR A 154 -12.34 9.14 7.21
C TYR A 154 -13.09 9.88 6.12
N ASN A 155 -14.27 10.41 6.45
CA ASN A 155 -14.94 11.44 5.66
C ASN A 155 -14.66 12.81 6.27
N SER A 156 -14.60 13.84 5.43
CA SER A 156 -14.26 15.20 5.85
C SER A 156 -15.47 16.12 5.78
N SER A 157 -15.74 16.86 6.86
CA SER A 157 -16.75 17.92 6.87
C SER A 157 -16.29 19.21 6.17
N GLY A 158 -15.06 19.22 5.63
CA GLY A 158 -14.44 20.39 5.01
C GLY A 158 -13.43 19.97 3.95
N SER A 159 -12.21 20.52 4.01
CA SER A 159 -11.13 20.18 3.10
C SER A 159 -10.48 18.85 3.49
N GLU A 160 -10.47 17.90 2.56
CA GLU A 160 -9.78 16.61 2.69
C GLU A 160 -8.28 16.80 2.94
N ALA A 161 -7.66 17.73 2.22
CA ALA A 161 -6.25 18.07 2.40
C ALA A 161 -5.96 18.65 3.80
N ASP A 162 -6.86 19.49 4.34
CA ASP A 162 -6.71 20.03 5.69
C ASP A 162 -6.86 18.95 6.77
N LEU A 163 -7.77 17.99 6.58
CA LEU A 163 -7.92 16.82 7.46
C LEU A 163 -6.65 15.99 7.47
N ALA A 164 -6.15 15.66 6.29
CA ALA A 164 -4.92 14.88 6.12
C ALA A 164 -3.71 15.59 6.75
N LYS A 165 -3.57 16.90 6.52
CA LYS A 165 -2.51 17.73 7.12
C LYS A 165 -2.61 17.80 8.63
N ALA A 166 -3.82 17.96 9.18
CA ALA A 166 -4.02 18.01 10.63
C ALA A 166 -3.62 16.66 11.29
N TYR A 167 -3.92 15.54 10.64
CA TYR A 167 -3.46 14.23 11.10
C TYR A 167 -1.94 14.07 11.03
N MET A 168 -1.33 14.48 9.93
CA MET A 168 0.12 14.45 9.77
C MET A 168 0.81 15.23 10.90
N GLU A 169 0.33 16.44 11.21
CA GLU A 169 0.89 17.28 12.27
C GLU A 169 0.66 16.72 13.67
N TRP A 170 -0.50 16.07 13.89
CA TRP A 170 -0.86 15.51 15.18
C TRP A 170 -0.19 14.16 15.45
N SER A 171 -0.18 13.27 14.45
CA SER A 171 0.12 11.85 14.62
C SER A 171 1.37 11.41 13.86
N THR A 172 1.37 11.51 12.53
CA THR A 172 2.40 10.92 11.67
C THR A 172 3.77 11.51 11.93
N LYS A 173 3.89 12.83 11.87
CA LYS A 173 5.16 13.52 12.06
C LYS A 173 5.77 13.26 13.45
N PRO A 174 5.04 13.40 14.57
CA PRO A 174 5.59 13.05 15.88
C PRO A 174 5.99 11.58 16.00
N GLY A 175 5.17 10.66 15.47
CA GLY A 175 5.46 9.22 15.50
C GLY A 175 6.76 8.87 14.79
N VAL A 176 7.02 9.49 13.65
CA VAL A 176 8.27 9.34 12.89
C VAL A 176 9.45 9.98 13.60
N GLU A 177 9.29 11.23 14.09
CA GLU A 177 10.34 11.97 14.81
C GLU A 177 10.77 11.25 16.11
N ASN A 178 9.83 10.60 16.80
CA ASN A 178 10.09 9.82 18.01
C ASN A 178 10.60 8.39 17.74
N GLY A 179 10.72 7.99 16.49
CA GLY A 179 11.22 6.67 16.09
C GLY A 179 10.24 5.51 16.28
N LEU A 180 8.97 5.80 16.62
CA LEU A 180 7.92 4.78 16.82
C LEU A 180 7.23 4.38 15.52
N GLN A 181 7.17 5.28 14.54
CA GLN A 181 6.54 5.06 13.24
C GLN A 181 7.59 5.06 12.14
N LEU A 182 7.64 4.04 11.30
CA LEU A 182 8.56 3.92 10.17
C LEU A 182 8.31 4.98 9.10
N GLY A 183 7.06 5.24 8.85
CA GLY A 183 6.59 6.25 7.91
C GLY A 183 5.08 6.25 7.84
N GLY A 184 4.54 7.25 7.15
CA GLY A 184 3.11 7.37 6.91
C GLY A 184 2.79 8.57 6.04
N GLY A 185 1.53 8.68 5.69
CA GLY A 185 1.02 9.71 4.80
C GLY A 185 -0.49 9.60 4.63
N SER A 186 -0.98 10.15 3.53
CA SER A 186 -2.40 10.07 3.20
C SER A 186 -2.65 9.91 1.71
N THR A 187 -3.84 9.41 1.41
CA THR A 187 -4.41 9.45 0.06
C THR A 187 -5.80 10.08 0.11
N LEU A 188 -6.16 10.77 -0.96
CA LEU A 188 -7.47 11.38 -1.14
C LEU A 188 -8.28 10.55 -2.14
N HIS A 189 -9.60 10.51 -1.96
CA HIS A 189 -10.49 9.78 -2.88
C HIS A 189 -10.39 10.35 -4.30
N TYR A 190 -10.32 9.46 -5.28
CA TYR A 190 -10.34 9.83 -6.69
C TYR A 190 -11.47 9.14 -7.44
N LYS A 191 -11.59 7.80 -7.28
CA LYS A 191 -12.62 7.00 -7.94
C LYS A 191 -12.89 5.72 -7.14
N GLY A 192 -14.15 5.27 -7.16
CA GLY A 192 -14.61 4.08 -6.42
C GLY A 192 -15.60 4.46 -5.33
N SER A 193 -15.74 3.62 -4.31
CA SER A 193 -16.72 3.77 -3.23
C SER A 193 -16.12 4.07 -1.86
N GLY A 194 -14.87 4.46 -1.80
CA GLY A 194 -14.14 4.65 -0.54
C GLY A 194 -14.45 5.96 0.18
N SER A 195 -13.83 6.13 1.34
CA SER A 195 -13.84 7.35 2.13
C SER A 195 -13.08 8.49 1.47
N ASP A 196 -13.36 9.73 1.85
CA ASP A 196 -12.70 10.91 1.32
C ASP A 196 -11.18 10.86 1.51
N VAL A 197 -10.73 10.46 2.71
CA VAL A 197 -9.32 10.42 3.09
C VAL A 197 -8.98 9.06 3.70
N GLN A 198 -7.89 8.45 3.25
CA GLN A 198 -7.20 7.38 3.97
C GLN A 198 -5.90 7.92 4.54
N LEU A 199 -5.70 7.66 5.82
CA LEU A 199 -4.51 8.00 6.59
C LEU A 199 -3.80 6.69 6.90
N TYR A 200 -2.51 6.60 6.59
CA TYR A 200 -1.78 5.35 6.80
C TYR A 200 -0.47 5.55 7.55
N GLY A 201 -0.05 4.51 8.24
CA GLY A 201 1.22 4.46 8.96
C GLY A 201 1.80 3.07 9.06
N GLY A 202 3.11 2.97 8.88
CA GLY A 202 3.90 1.76 9.07
C GLY A 202 4.59 1.76 10.43
N PHE A 203 4.56 0.63 11.14
CA PHE A 203 5.21 0.44 12.44
C PHE A 203 5.97 -0.88 12.42
N LYS A 204 7.15 -0.92 13.01
CA LYS A 204 7.97 -2.14 13.03
C LYS A 204 7.25 -3.33 13.65
N ASN A 205 6.41 -3.08 14.64
CA ASN A 205 5.61 -4.09 15.35
C ASN A 205 4.44 -3.45 16.10
N ILE A 206 3.55 -4.29 16.66
CA ILE A 206 2.37 -3.85 17.39
C ILE A 206 2.71 -3.07 18.68
N LYS A 207 3.86 -3.32 19.29
CA LYS A 207 4.27 -2.61 20.51
C LYS A 207 4.57 -1.15 20.18
N GLU A 208 5.31 -0.88 19.11
CA GLU A 208 5.61 0.49 18.67
C GLU A 208 4.32 1.23 18.25
N PHE A 209 3.40 0.55 17.58
CA PHE A 209 2.08 1.10 17.29
C PHE A 209 1.32 1.48 18.56
N ALA A 210 1.22 0.58 19.53
CA ALA A 210 0.52 0.84 20.81
C ALA A 210 1.18 1.98 21.60
N GLU A 211 2.50 2.06 21.61
CA GLU A 211 3.26 3.13 22.24
C GLU A 211 3.03 4.48 21.53
N SER A 212 3.01 4.49 20.20
CA SER A 212 2.68 5.66 19.41
C SER A 212 1.29 6.22 19.76
N ILE A 213 0.26 5.36 19.82
CA ILE A 213 -1.09 5.79 20.20
C ILE A 213 -1.11 6.38 21.63
N SER A 214 -0.40 5.77 22.57
CA SER A 214 -0.41 6.22 23.96
C SER A 214 0.24 7.59 24.16
N THR A 215 1.20 7.95 23.31
CA THR A 215 1.90 9.24 23.33
C THR A 215 1.20 10.33 22.52
N GLN A 216 0.45 9.97 21.46
CA GLN A 216 -0.27 10.91 20.59
C GLN A 216 -1.27 11.83 21.33
N GLY A 217 -1.78 11.38 22.49
CA GLY A 217 -2.87 12.08 23.18
C GLY A 217 -2.46 13.38 23.89
N THR A 218 -1.17 13.58 24.18
CA THR A 218 -0.73 14.60 25.13
C THR A 218 0.01 15.77 24.50
N ASP A 219 0.73 15.57 23.41
CA ASP A 219 1.76 16.52 23.02
C ASP A 219 1.32 17.61 22.01
N ARG A 220 0.19 17.42 21.33
CA ARG A 220 -0.28 18.37 20.29
C ARG A 220 -1.81 18.55 20.32
N PRO A 221 -2.38 19.08 21.40
CA PRO A 221 -3.83 19.13 21.59
C PRO A 221 -4.56 19.98 20.53
N GLU A 222 -3.91 21.03 20.01
CA GLU A 222 -4.51 21.89 18.98
C GLU A 222 -4.61 21.17 17.62
N ALA A 223 -3.55 20.48 17.19
CA ALA A 223 -3.57 19.71 15.95
C ALA A 223 -4.57 18.54 16.04
N ARG A 224 -4.64 17.86 17.19
CA ARG A 224 -5.65 16.84 17.48
C ARG A 224 -7.06 17.40 17.40
N ALA A 225 -7.32 18.52 18.04
CA ALA A 225 -8.64 19.17 18.03
C ALA A 225 -9.02 19.59 16.60
N LYS A 226 -8.07 20.14 15.85
CA LYS A 226 -8.27 20.51 14.44
C LYS A 226 -8.65 19.28 13.60
N PHE A 227 -7.95 18.15 13.75
CA PHE A 227 -8.27 16.91 13.06
C PHE A 227 -9.70 16.45 13.35
N TRP A 228 -10.05 16.27 14.63
CA TRP A 228 -11.37 15.77 15.00
C TRP A 228 -12.52 16.71 14.65
N ASN A 229 -12.28 18.01 14.55
CA ASN A 229 -13.27 18.98 14.08
C ASN A 229 -13.54 18.89 12.57
N LEU A 230 -12.63 18.28 11.79
CA LEU A 230 -12.78 18.07 10.36
C LEU A 230 -13.34 16.68 10.02
N VAL A 231 -13.36 15.74 10.97
CA VAL A 231 -13.94 14.42 10.76
C VAL A 231 -15.46 14.49 10.69
N GLU A 232 -16.05 13.95 9.65
CA GLU A 232 -17.49 13.80 9.48
C GLU A 232 -17.96 12.38 9.74
N GLY A 233 -18.91 12.19 10.62
CA GLY A 233 -19.55 10.92 10.91
C GLY A 233 -18.61 9.90 11.57
N SER A 234 -18.72 8.65 11.17
CA SER A 234 -17.91 7.54 11.66
C SER A 234 -16.65 7.36 10.81
N HIS A 235 -15.62 6.80 11.40
CA HIS A 235 -14.42 6.34 10.72
C HIS A 235 -14.23 4.83 10.92
N SER A 236 -13.36 4.25 10.13
CA SER A 236 -12.94 2.85 10.32
C SER A 236 -11.42 2.76 10.34
N ASP A 237 -10.90 1.93 11.26
CA ASP A 237 -9.48 1.65 11.38
C ASP A 237 -9.23 0.17 11.10
N GLN A 238 -8.15 -0.11 10.38
CA GLN A 238 -7.74 -1.45 9.99
C GLN A 238 -6.25 -1.62 10.24
N ILE A 239 -5.89 -2.78 10.74
CA ILE A 239 -4.50 -3.14 10.95
C ILE A 239 -4.17 -4.33 10.05
N TYR A 240 -3.15 -4.16 9.26
CA TYR A 240 -2.61 -5.13 8.34
C TYR A 240 -1.18 -5.50 8.70
N ILE A 241 -0.71 -6.62 8.17
CA ILE A 241 0.70 -7.00 8.17
C ILE A 241 1.17 -6.97 6.71
N HIS A 242 2.29 -6.33 6.47
CA HIS A 242 2.96 -6.36 5.19
C HIS A 242 3.39 -7.80 4.84
N VAL A 243 3.01 -8.26 3.66
CA VAL A 243 3.29 -9.60 3.15
C VAL A 243 4.47 -9.60 2.20
N GLY A 244 4.60 -8.56 1.41
CA GLY A 244 5.66 -8.41 0.41
C GLY A 244 5.36 -7.30 -0.57
N HIS A 245 6.33 -7.00 -1.41
CA HIS A 245 6.23 -5.96 -2.41
C HIS A 245 7.14 -6.24 -3.61
N VAL A 246 6.91 -5.53 -4.72
CA VAL A 246 7.73 -5.65 -5.92
C VAL A 246 8.99 -4.80 -5.77
N VAL A 247 10.15 -5.42 -5.94
CA VAL A 247 11.47 -4.78 -6.00
C VAL A 247 12.23 -5.32 -7.22
N ASP A 248 12.78 -4.44 -8.03
CA ASP A 248 13.53 -4.78 -9.25
C ASP A 248 12.77 -5.75 -10.18
N GLY A 249 11.44 -5.56 -10.30
CA GLY A 249 10.58 -6.40 -11.13
C GLY A 249 10.33 -7.81 -10.58
N LYS A 250 10.49 -8.02 -9.28
CA LYS A 250 10.17 -9.28 -8.61
C LYS A 250 9.38 -9.04 -7.34
N PHE A 251 8.40 -9.87 -7.08
CA PHE A 251 7.68 -9.86 -5.83
C PHE A 251 8.52 -10.54 -4.74
N ASN A 252 8.99 -9.76 -3.79
CA ASN A 252 9.73 -10.23 -2.62
C ASN A 252 8.79 -10.37 -1.43
N LEU A 253 8.80 -11.54 -0.80
CA LEU A 253 8.08 -11.75 0.46
C LEU A 253 8.79 -11.01 1.58
N ALA A 254 8.04 -10.43 2.52
CA ALA A 254 8.60 -9.82 3.70
C ALA A 254 9.07 -10.86 4.70
N GLY A 255 10.29 -10.74 5.22
CA GLY A 255 10.86 -11.63 6.23
C GLY A 255 12.31 -12.02 5.99
N PRO A 256 12.92 -12.74 6.99
CA PRO A 256 14.32 -13.05 6.96
C PRO A 256 14.55 -14.18 6.01
N ASP A 257 14.60 -14.53 5.01
CA ASP A 257 14.90 -15.71 4.16
C ASP A 257 14.06 -15.79 2.88
N ASN A 258 13.91 -14.65 2.21
CA ASN A 258 13.19 -14.61 0.93
C ASN A 258 14.10 -14.31 -0.27
#